data_9d2d56965f8facb10242e70cbd01c194
#
_entry.id   9d2d56965f8facb10242e70cbd01c194
#
_cell.length_a   1.000
_cell.length_b   1.000
_cell.length_c   1.000
_cell.angle_alpha   90.00
_cell.angle_beta   90.00
_cell.angle_gamma   90.00
#
_symmetry.space_group_name_H-M   'P 1'
#
loop_
_entity.id
_entity.type
_entity.pdbx_description
1 polymer ?
#
loop_
_entity_poly.entity_id
_entity_poly.type
_entity_poly.pdbx_seq_one_letter_code
_entity_poly.pdbx_strand_id
1 'polypeptide(L)'
;MISAPASGRYKLRLYCKKQWNLPMRKYWSIFKIQGINSLAYPGELVGRSLMIIPFLWIFYQLWSVTFRTSGVDAINGLTLRDTLWYLMMAETIELGKSRIARTVAENVKDGSIVYLLNKPYDFMLYQFSTSMGETVFRTLTNAIVGGAVTWLLVGPPPHLDNWPLVLIAVLGAWVLNFCMNGLIGLAAFIAEDVAPFEWIYQKLAFIFGGLLIPLDFYPQWLQTMARFLPFSSMVYAPARLFVAPDASGFASIFGLQLFWILGLSLLLSVAYRRGLTYLTVNGG
;
A
#
# COMPACT_ATOMS: atom_id res chain seq x y z
N MET A 1 -32.86 -0.01 -38.59
CA MET A 1 -32.08 -1.01 -37.84
C MET A 1 -30.73 -1.17 -38.51
N ILE A 2 -29.71 -0.44 -38.09
CA ILE A 2 -28.37 -0.55 -38.65
C ILE A 2 -27.54 -1.28 -37.55
N SER A 3 -27.14 -2.50 -37.89
CA SER A 3 -26.32 -3.34 -37.01
C SER A 3 -24.92 -2.72 -36.85
N ALA A 4 -24.53 -2.38 -35.63
CA ALA A 4 -23.20 -1.91 -35.33
C ALA A 4 -22.15 -2.98 -35.69
N PRO A 5 -21.00 -2.61 -36.30
CA PRO A 5 -20.04 -3.59 -36.77
C PRO A 5 -19.30 -4.24 -35.61
N ALA A 6 -19.24 -5.56 -35.62
CA ALA A 6 -18.53 -6.43 -34.67
C ALA A 6 -16.99 -6.25 -34.64
N SER A 7 -16.46 -5.24 -35.34
CA SER A 7 -15.03 -5.03 -35.54
C SER A 7 -14.25 -4.50 -34.29
N GLY A 8 -14.95 -3.83 -33.35
CA GLY A 8 -14.30 -3.28 -32.17
C GLY A 8 -13.84 -4.33 -31.17
N ARG A 9 -14.63 -5.39 -30.98
CA ARG A 9 -14.33 -6.48 -30.03
C ARG A 9 -13.14 -7.36 -30.48
N TYR A 10 -12.94 -7.52 -31.79
CA TYR A 10 -11.80 -8.28 -32.34
C TYR A 10 -10.48 -7.53 -32.20
N LYS A 11 -10.47 -6.22 -32.36
CA LYS A 11 -9.23 -5.42 -32.19
C LYS A 11 -8.75 -5.43 -30.73
N LEU A 12 -9.64 -5.29 -29.76
CA LEU A 12 -9.28 -5.38 -28.34
C LEU A 12 -8.73 -6.76 -27.95
N ARG A 13 -9.29 -7.87 -28.47
CA ARG A 13 -8.76 -9.21 -28.22
C ARG A 13 -7.36 -9.44 -28.82
N LEU A 14 -7.07 -8.88 -29.99
CA LEU A 14 -5.76 -8.98 -30.63
C LEU A 14 -4.70 -8.14 -29.90
N TYR A 15 -5.07 -6.96 -29.36
CA TYR A 15 -4.19 -6.15 -28.53
C TYR A 15 -3.83 -6.83 -27.21
N CYS A 16 -4.78 -7.42 -26.51
CA CYS A 16 -4.50 -8.22 -25.32
C CYS A 16 -3.52 -9.37 -25.56
N LYS A 17 -3.57 -10.01 -26.71
CA LYS A 17 -2.69 -11.15 -27.03
C LYS A 17 -1.25 -10.74 -27.37
N LYS A 18 -1.01 -9.50 -27.81
CA LYS A 18 0.31 -8.99 -28.23
C LYS A 18 1.13 -8.39 -27.08
N GLN A 19 0.52 -8.16 -25.90
CA GLN A 19 1.17 -7.52 -24.76
C GLN A 19 2.13 -8.44 -23.97
N TRP A 20 2.04 -9.76 -24.11
CA TRP A 20 2.73 -10.73 -23.26
C TRP A 20 4.23 -10.92 -23.53
N ASN A 21 4.77 -10.40 -24.63
CA ASN A 21 6.16 -10.62 -25.06
C ASN A 21 7.05 -9.37 -24.95
N LEU A 22 6.83 -8.51 -23.93
CA LEU A 22 7.57 -7.27 -23.83
C LEU A 22 8.69 -7.36 -22.78
N PRO A 23 9.92 -6.90 -23.09
CA PRO A 23 11.04 -7.05 -22.18
C PRO A 23 10.81 -6.30 -20.88
N MET A 24 11.03 -6.96 -19.73
CA MET A 24 10.93 -6.40 -18.35
C MET A 24 11.72 -5.08 -18.18
N ARG A 25 12.71 -4.85 -19.05
CA ARG A 25 13.51 -3.63 -19.07
C ARG A 25 12.71 -2.33 -19.18
N LYS A 26 11.54 -2.35 -19.84
CA LYS A 26 10.66 -1.15 -19.94
C LYS A 26 10.08 -0.78 -18.58
N TYR A 27 9.54 -1.76 -17.86
CA TYR A 27 8.92 -1.55 -16.55
C TYR A 27 9.94 -1.08 -15.53
N TRP A 28 11.17 -1.58 -15.62
CA TRP A 28 12.29 -1.09 -14.81
C TRP A 28 12.66 0.37 -15.16
N SER A 29 12.59 0.75 -16.43
CA SER A 29 12.82 2.14 -16.85
C SER A 29 11.71 3.06 -16.33
N ILE A 30 10.43 2.63 -16.37
CA ILE A 30 9.29 3.37 -15.83
C ILE A 30 9.47 3.58 -14.31
N PHE A 31 9.81 2.51 -13.58
CA PHE A 31 10.12 2.58 -12.15
C PHE A 31 11.19 3.64 -11.85
N LYS A 32 12.32 3.61 -12.58
CA LYS A 32 13.40 4.59 -12.40
C LYS A 32 12.96 6.02 -12.69
N ILE A 33 12.26 6.23 -13.80
CA ILE A 33 11.78 7.57 -14.19
C ILE A 33 10.85 8.13 -13.11
N GLN A 34 9.93 7.31 -12.62
CA GLN A 34 9.01 7.75 -11.57
C GLN A 34 9.75 8.05 -10.25
N GLY A 35 10.77 7.27 -9.91
CA GLY A 35 11.63 7.54 -8.77
C GLY A 35 12.37 8.87 -8.91
N ILE A 36 12.96 9.14 -10.08
CA ILE A 36 13.64 10.43 -10.37
C ILE A 36 12.64 11.58 -10.31
N ASN A 37 11.43 11.41 -10.85
CA ASN A 37 10.37 12.42 -10.77
C ASN A 37 9.99 12.73 -9.31
N SER A 38 9.92 11.72 -8.45
CA SER A 38 9.66 11.94 -7.01
C SER A 38 10.76 12.78 -6.35
N LEU A 39 12.02 12.64 -6.78
CA LEU A 39 13.15 13.43 -6.30
C LEU A 39 13.22 14.83 -6.91
N ALA A 40 12.58 15.06 -8.05
CA ALA A 40 12.56 16.37 -8.69
C ALA A 40 11.77 17.44 -7.89
N TYR A 41 10.85 16.98 -7.02
CA TYR A 41 10.06 17.84 -6.15
C TYR A 41 10.29 17.54 -4.66
N PRO A 42 11.51 17.78 -4.14
CA PRO A 42 11.87 17.38 -2.77
C PRO A 42 11.02 18.08 -1.71
N GLY A 43 10.56 19.30 -1.97
CA GLY A 43 9.68 20.03 -1.05
C GLY A 43 8.32 19.36 -0.84
N GLU A 44 7.73 18.76 -1.88
CA GLU A 44 6.49 18.00 -1.74
C GLU A 44 6.74 16.70 -0.96
N LEU A 45 7.82 16.01 -1.28
CA LEU A 45 8.20 14.75 -0.63
C LEU A 45 8.43 14.96 0.87
N VAL A 46 9.27 15.92 1.25
CA VAL A 46 9.58 16.26 2.64
C VAL A 46 8.35 16.85 3.34
N GLY A 47 7.63 17.78 2.71
CA GLY A 47 6.44 18.40 3.28
C GLY A 47 5.37 17.40 3.70
N ARG A 48 5.16 16.35 2.90
CA ARG A 48 4.26 15.23 3.26
C ARG A 48 4.82 14.41 4.42
N SER A 49 6.12 14.15 4.43
CA SER A 49 6.76 13.38 5.51
C SER A 49 6.76 14.12 6.84
N LEU A 50 6.70 15.45 6.84
CA LEU A 50 6.58 16.22 8.08
C LEU A 50 5.27 15.95 8.83
N MET A 51 4.23 15.46 8.17
CA MET A 51 2.97 15.06 8.83
C MET A 51 3.14 13.89 9.81
N ILE A 52 4.22 13.11 9.70
CA ILE A 52 4.53 12.05 10.67
C ILE A 52 4.92 12.63 12.05
N ILE A 53 5.44 13.86 12.11
CA ILE A 53 5.92 14.49 13.35
C ILE A 53 4.78 14.72 14.34
N PRO A 54 3.70 15.49 14.01
CA PRO A 54 2.59 15.67 14.93
C PRO A 54 1.88 14.35 15.27
N PHE A 55 1.80 13.40 14.33
CA PHE A 55 1.28 12.07 14.59
C PHE A 55 2.08 11.38 15.71
N LEU A 56 3.39 11.22 15.55
CA LEU A 56 4.25 10.57 16.55
C LEU A 56 4.25 11.31 17.87
N TRP A 57 4.21 12.65 17.86
CA TRP A 57 4.15 13.45 19.08
C TRP A 57 2.86 13.19 19.87
N ILE A 58 1.70 13.21 19.19
CA ILE A 58 0.40 12.96 19.84
C ILE A 58 0.37 11.54 20.44
N PHE A 59 0.83 10.54 19.67
CA PHE A 59 0.85 9.16 20.14
C PHE A 59 1.89 8.92 21.24
N TYR A 60 3.02 9.64 21.21
CA TYR A 60 3.97 9.61 22.34
C TYR A 60 3.32 10.10 23.62
N GLN A 61 2.60 11.22 23.60
CA GLN A 61 1.91 11.73 24.77
C GLN A 61 0.84 10.75 25.26
N LEU A 62 0.01 10.25 24.36
CA LEU A 62 -1.04 9.28 24.67
C LEU A 62 -0.47 8.03 25.34
N TRP A 63 0.50 7.40 24.72
CA TRP A 63 1.09 6.16 25.23
C TRP A 63 1.93 6.38 26.48
N SER A 64 2.64 7.50 26.60
CA SER A 64 3.37 7.84 27.82
C SER A 64 2.45 7.94 29.04
N VAL A 65 1.27 8.56 28.90
CA VAL A 65 0.26 8.62 29.97
C VAL A 65 -0.28 7.23 30.25
N THR A 66 -0.59 6.45 29.23
CA THR A 66 -1.13 5.09 29.38
C THR A 66 -0.19 4.18 30.15
N PHE A 67 1.10 4.15 29.78
CA PHE A 67 2.11 3.34 30.48
C PHE A 67 2.34 3.81 31.93
N ARG A 68 2.39 5.12 32.16
CA ARG A 68 2.52 5.68 33.52
C ARG A 68 1.33 5.33 34.40
N THR A 69 0.12 5.44 33.87
CA THR A 69 -1.11 5.17 34.64
C THR A 69 -1.29 3.68 34.92
N SER A 70 -0.86 2.83 33.97
CA SER A 70 -0.90 1.36 34.14
C SER A 70 0.12 0.86 35.17
N GLY A 71 1.20 1.62 35.43
CA GLY A 71 2.28 1.22 36.33
C GLY A 71 3.08 -0.01 35.86
N VAL A 72 3.01 -0.36 34.56
CA VAL A 72 3.70 -1.52 34.00
C VAL A 72 4.71 -1.07 32.93
N ASP A 73 5.85 -1.76 32.88
CA ASP A 73 6.91 -1.46 31.91
C ASP A 73 6.57 -1.95 30.50
N ALA A 74 5.72 -2.97 30.38
CA ALA A 74 5.28 -3.53 29.10
C ALA A 74 3.81 -3.93 29.15
N ILE A 75 3.07 -3.63 28.09
CA ILE A 75 1.68 -4.04 27.86
C ILE A 75 1.68 -5.07 26.74
N ASN A 76 1.18 -6.27 26.99
CA ASN A 76 1.16 -7.39 26.04
C ASN A 76 2.53 -7.64 25.34
N GLY A 77 3.62 -7.47 26.09
CA GLY A 77 4.98 -7.71 25.63
C GLY A 77 5.61 -6.56 24.82
N LEU A 78 4.95 -5.42 24.70
CA LEU A 78 5.50 -4.21 24.07
C LEU A 78 5.77 -3.13 25.11
N THR A 79 6.97 -2.58 25.12
CA THR A 79 7.32 -1.39 25.91
C THR A 79 6.82 -0.12 25.23
N LEU A 80 6.91 1.04 25.90
CA LEU A 80 6.61 2.33 25.29
C LEU A 80 7.50 2.56 24.04
N ARG A 81 8.78 2.18 24.12
CA ARG A 81 9.74 2.29 23.01
C ARG A 81 9.30 1.44 21.83
N ASP A 82 8.94 0.17 22.05
CA ASP A 82 8.49 -0.74 21.01
C ASP A 82 7.19 -0.25 20.36
N THR A 83 6.26 0.24 21.17
CA THR A 83 4.99 0.79 20.69
C THR A 83 5.20 1.98 19.75
N LEU A 84 6.11 2.91 20.09
CA LEU A 84 6.37 4.07 19.24
C LEU A 84 7.14 3.72 17.97
N TRP A 85 8.09 2.80 18.03
CA TRP A 85 8.77 2.30 16.83
C TRP A 85 7.83 1.51 15.92
N TYR A 86 6.88 0.75 16.52
CA TYR A 86 5.79 0.11 15.77
C TYR A 86 4.93 1.14 15.02
N LEU A 87 4.46 2.18 15.71
CA LEU A 87 3.62 3.22 15.12
C LEU A 87 4.35 3.99 14.03
N MET A 88 5.63 4.30 14.23
CA MET A 88 6.48 4.92 13.20
C MET A 88 6.57 4.06 11.95
N MET A 89 6.79 2.75 12.10
CA MET A 89 6.88 1.85 10.95
C MET A 89 5.52 1.70 10.25
N ALA A 90 4.44 1.57 11.01
CA ALA A 90 3.08 1.47 10.48
C ALA A 90 2.70 2.73 9.69
N GLU A 91 2.98 3.92 10.22
CA GLU A 91 2.72 5.20 9.56
C GLU A 91 3.62 5.41 8.34
N THR A 92 4.88 4.98 8.42
CA THR A 92 5.81 5.01 7.28
C THR A 92 5.28 4.22 6.09
N ILE A 93 4.72 3.04 6.33
CA ILE A 93 4.10 2.20 5.28
C ILE A 93 2.83 2.88 4.76
N GLU A 94 2.00 3.42 5.65
CA GLU A 94 0.73 4.06 5.29
C GLU A 94 0.93 5.31 4.44
N LEU A 95 1.79 6.23 4.85
CA LEU A 95 2.12 7.46 4.12
C LEU A 95 2.94 7.19 2.84
N GLY A 96 3.63 6.06 2.78
CA GLY A 96 4.40 5.63 1.61
C GLY A 96 3.56 5.19 0.42
N LYS A 97 2.28 4.92 0.59
CA LYS A 97 1.39 4.43 -0.47
C LYS A 97 1.29 5.40 -1.65
N SER A 98 1.27 4.86 -2.86
CA SER A 98 0.93 5.62 -4.06
C SER A 98 -0.59 5.85 -4.15
N ARG A 99 -0.99 6.89 -4.88
CA ARG A 99 -2.40 7.26 -5.10
C ARG A 99 -3.00 6.62 -6.35
N ILE A 100 -2.63 5.37 -6.64
CA ILE A 100 -3.04 4.70 -7.88
C ILE A 100 -4.57 4.69 -8.08
N ALA A 101 -5.36 4.50 -7.03
CA ALA A 101 -6.80 4.48 -7.13
C ALA A 101 -7.35 5.77 -7.75
N ARG A 102 -6.90 6.92 -7.24
CA ARG A 102 -7.28 8.24 -7.77
C ARG A 102 -6.75 8.47 -9.17
N THR A 103 -5.49 8.15 -9.42
CA THR A 103 -4.88 8.31 -10.74
C THR A 103 -5.63 7.52 -11.81
N VAL A 104 -6.04 6.29 -11.52
CA VAL A 104 -6.85 5.48 -12.45
C VAL A 104 -8.22 6.10 -12.62
N ALA A 105 -8.88 6.54 -11.54
CA ALA A 105 -10.19 7.16 -11.61
C ALA A 105 -10.18 8.48 -12.40
N GLU A 106 -9.19 9.33 -12.19
CA GLU A 106 -8.99 10.57 -12.95
C GLU A 106 -8.78 10.28 -14.43
N ASN A 107 -7.93 9.31 -14.78
CA ASN A 107 -7.70 8.90 -16.16
C ASN A 107 -8.95 8.33 -16.84
N VAL A 108 -9.85 7.70 -16.09
CA VAL A 108 -11.16 7.24 -16.62
C VAL A 108 -12.06 8.42 -16.86
N LYS A 109 -12.15 9.34 -15.89
CA LYS A 109 -13.04 10.49 -15.91
C LYS A 109 -12.70 11.49 -17.02
N ASP A 110 -11.41 11.74 -17.26
CA ASP A 110 -10.94 12.65 -18.32
C ASP A 110 -10.73 11.96 -19.68
N GLY A 111 -10.96 10.64 -19.76
CA GLY A 111 -10.82 9.84 -20.97
C GLY A 111 -9.37 9.51 -21.35
N SER A 112 -8.38 9.99 -20.64
CA SER A 112 -6.94 9.74 -20.93
C SER A 112 -6.56 8.26 -20.80
N ILE A 113 -7.36 7.46 -20.14
CA ILE A 113 -7.16 6.00 -20.02
C ILE A 113 -7.07 5.32 -21.40
N VAL A 114 -7.76 5.85 -22.43
CA VAL A 114 -7.71 5.31 -23.79
C VAL A 114 -6.31 5.37 -24.37
N TYR A 115 -5.60 6.49 -24.12
CA TYR A 115 -4.21 6.64 -24.55
C TYR A 115 -3.29 5.67 -23.83
N LEU A 116 -3.53 5.43 -22.53
CA LEU A 116 -2.74 4.50 -21.72
C LEU A 116 -2.94 3.05 -22.17
N LEU A 117 -4.19 2.67 -22.50
CA LEU A 117 -4.55 1.33 -22.96
C LEU A 117 -4.03 1.05 -24.38
N ASN A 118 -3.85 2.08 -25.22
CA ASN A 118 -3.34 1.95 -26.59
C ASN A 118 -1.81 1.86 -26.66
N LYS A 119 -1.09 2.12 -25.57
CA LYS A 119 0.38 2.01 -25.57
C LYS A 119 0.85 0.55 -25.58
N PRO A 120 2.06 0.27 -26.14
CA PRO A 120 2.58 -1.10 -26.27
C PRO A 120 3.18 -1.64 -24.97
N TYR A 121 2.43 -1.58 -23.87
CA TYR A 121 2.76 -2.17 -22.56
C TYR A 121 1.49 -2.67 -21.86
N ASP A 122 1.67 -3.56 -20.89
CA ASP A 122 0.57 -3.96 -20.03
C ASP A 122 0.23 -2.83 -19.05
N PHE A 123 -1.06 -2.44 -19.00
CA PHE A 123 -1.52 -1.33 -18.19
C PHE A 123 -1.29 -1.55 -16.69
N MET A 124 -1.57 -2.78 -16.20
CA MET A 124 -1.39 -3.09 -14.78
C MET A 124 0.07 -3.10 -14.38
N LEU A 125 0.96 -3.66 -15.20
CA LEU A 125 2.40 -3.64 -14.95
C LEU A 125 2.98 -2.23 -15.05
N TYR A 126 2.45 -1.39 -15.93
CA TYR A 126 2.81 0.03 -16.00
C TYR A 126 2.45 0.74 -14.69
N GLN A 127 1.20 0.59 -14.23
CA GLN A 127 0.73 1.18 -12.98
C GLN A 127 1.50 0.65 -11.77
N PHE A 128 1.81 -0.64 -11.76
CA PHE A 128 2.64 -1.24 -10.71
C PHE A 128 4.03 -0.61 -10.66
N SER A 129 4.71 -0.51 -11.81
CA SER A 129 6.06 0.05 -11.87
C SER A 129 6.09 1.54 -11.47
N THR A 130 5.10 2.31 -11.90
CA THR A 130 4.93 3.72 -11.51
C THR A 130 4.70 3.83 -10.01
N SER A 131 3.76 3.05 -9.47
CA SER A 131 3.41 3.00 -8.06
C SER A 131 4.62 2.63 -7.19
N MET A 132 5.37 1.59 -7.56
CA MET A 132 6.55 1.15 -6.80
C MET A 132 7.65 2.21 -6.83
N GLY A 133 7.89 2.86 -7.98
CA GLY A 133 8.86 3.94 -8.09
C GLY A 133 8.58 5.11 -7.14
N GLU A 134 7.31 5.46 -6.96
CA GLU A 134 6.87 6.49 -6.04
C GLU A 134 6.96 6.04 -4.57
N THR A 135 6.45 4.83 -4.28
CA THR A 135 6.37 4.26 -2.93
C THR A 135 7.74 4.13 -2.27
N VAL A 136 8.76 3.69 -3.00
CA VAL A 136 10.12 3.53 -2.47
C VAL A 136 10.63 4.85 -1.86
N PHE A 137 10.58 5.93 -2.63
CA PHE A 137 11.13 7.22 -2.17
C PHE A 137 10.31 7.83 -1.05
N ARG A 138 8.98 7.73 -1.10
CA ARG A 138 8.10 8.17 -0.01
C ARG A 138 8.36 7.40 1.28
N THR A 139 8.43 6.07 1.20
CA THR A 139 8.71 5.24 2.37
C THR A 139 10.08 5.54 2.96
N LEU A 140 11.13 5.70 2.14
CA LEU A 140 12.46 6.05 2.61
C LEU A 140 12.48 7.41 3.33
N THR A 141 11.84 8.43 2.74
CA THR A 141 11.78 9.75 3.36
C THR A 141 11.00 9.72 4.67
N ASN A 142 9.85 9.02 4.72
CA ASN A 142 9.08 8.85 5.94
C ASN A 142 9.86 8.07 7.01
N ALA A 143 10.60 7.02 6.62
CA ALA A 143 11.43 6.25 7.54
C ALA A 143 12.57 7.10 8.14
N ILE A 144 13.19 7.98 7.34
CA ILE A 144 14.26 8.87 7.82
C ILE A 144 13.65 9.91 8.79
N VAL A 145 12.59 10.61 8.40
CA VAL A 145 11.98 11.66 9.22
C VAL A 145 11.34 11.06 10.47
N GLY A 146 10.50 10.03 10.32
CA GLY A 146 9.83 9.36 11.42
C GLY A 146 10.80 8.65 12.36
N GLY A 147 11.81 7.99 11.80
CA GLY A 147 12.86 7.33 12.56
C GLY A 147 13.68 8.30 13.40
N ALA A 148 14.07 9.46 12.83
CA ALA A 148 14.77 10.51 13.58
C ALA A 148 13.93 11.05 14.74
N VAL A 149 12.66 11.32 14.51
CA VAL A 149 11.72 11.80 15.55
C VAL A 149 11.54 10.74 16.65
N THR A 150 11.29 9.49 16.29
CA THR A 150 11.10 8.41 17.26
C THR A 150 12.38 8.18 18.07
N TRP A 151 13.55 8.24 17.42
CA TRP A 151 14.83 8.14 18.14
C TRP A 151 15.00 9.24 19.18
N LEU A 152 14.64 10.47 18.85
CA LEU A 152 14.71 11.59 19.79
C LEU A 152 13.72 11.45 20.95
N LEU A 153 12.55 10.83 20.73
CA LEU A 153 11.51 10.68 21.76
C LEU A 153 11.76 9.51 22.72
N VAL A 154 12.19 8.36 22.21
CA VAL A 154 12.26 7.10 23.00
C VAL A 154 13.58 6.33 22.83
N GLY A 155 14.56 6.89 22.14
CA GLY A 155 15.86 6.25 21.90
C GLY A 155 15.90 5.34 20.67
N PRO A 156 17.01 4.60 20.48
CA PRO A 156 17.27 3.81 19.28
C PRO A 156 16.24 2.70 19.06
N PRO A 157 16.15 2.17 17.82
CA PRO A 157 15.26 1.03 17.53
C PRO A 157 15.62 -0.18 18.39
N PRO A 158 14.61 -1.00 18.79
CA PRO A 158 14.86 -2.11 19.73
C PRO A 158 15.70 -3.23 19.11
N HIS A 159 15.47 -3.52 17.83
CA HIS A 159 16.13 -4.62 17.12
C HIS A 159 16.52 -4.21 15.71
N LEU A 160 17.78 -4.42 15.34
CA LEU A 160 18.29 -4.18 13.98
C LEU A 160 18.72 -5.47 13.26
N ASP A 161 18.76 -6.60 13.97
CA ASP A 161 19.32 -7.85 13.45
C ASP A 161 18.48 -8.48 12.33
N ASN A 162 17.16 -8.24 12.35
CA ASN A 162 16.19 -8.86 11.43
C ASN A 162 15.74 -7.92 10.28
N TRP A 163 16.49 -6.84 10.01
CA TRP A 163 16.14 -5.91 8.93
C TRP A 163 15.86 -6.57 7.57
N PRO A 164 16.54 -7.70 7.15
CA PRO A 164 16.22 -8.32 5.87
C PRO A 164 14.81 -8.90 5.84
N LEU A 165 14.36 -9.51 6.94
CA LEU A 165 13.00 -10.06 7.06
C LEU A 165 11.95 -8.95 7.06
N VAL A 166 12.22 -7.85 7.75
CA VAL A 166 11.36 -6.65 7.74
C VAL A 166 11.25 -6.09 6.33
N LEU A 167 12.38 -5.99 5.60
CA LEU A 167 12.37 -5.51 4.22
C LEU A 167 11.50 -6.38 3.31
N ILE A 168 11.60 -7.70 3.41
CA ILE A 168 10.75 -8.64 2.65
C ILE A 168 9.27 -8.41 3.00
N ALA A 169 8.93 -8.28 4.28
CA ALA A 169 7.56 -8.02 4.72
C ALA A 169 7.03 -6.66 4.22
N VAL A 170 7.86 -5.61 4.22
CA VAL A 170 7.50 -4.29 3.66
C VAL A 170 7.28 -4.35 2.15
N LEU A 171 8.13 -5.06 1.41
CA LEU A 171 7.95 -5.26 -0.03
C LEU A 171 6.63 -5.99 -0.32
N GLY A 172 6.31 -7.04 0.44
CA GLY A 172 5.02 -7.72 0.33
C GLY A 172 3.83 -6.81 0.67
N ALA A 173 3.96 -5.97 1.70
CA ALA A 173 2.96 -4.96 2.06
C ALA A 173 2.70 -3.95 0.93
N TRP A 174 3.74 -3.51 0.23
CA TRP A 174 3.59 -2.62 -0.94
C TRP A 174 2.83 -3.28 -2.09
N VAL A 175 3.11 -4.56 -2.37
CA VAL A 175 2.37 -5.32 -3.39
C VAL A 175 0.90 -5.46 -3.01
N LEU A 176 0.59 -5.78 -1.76
CA LEU A 176 -0.79 -5.86 -1.26
C LEU A 176 -1.50 -4.52 -1.35
N ASN A 177 -0.84 -3.43 -0.92
CA ASN A 177 -1.39 -2.08 -1.04
C ASN A 177 -1.68 -1.72 -2.50
N PHE A 178 -0.77 -2.08 -3.43
CA PHE A 178 -1.00 -1.89 -4.86
C PHE A 178 -2.24 -2.65 -5.34
N CYS A 179 -2.38 -3.92 -4.98
CA CYS A 179 -3.54 -4.73 -5.39
C CYS A 179 -4.86 -4.15 -4.87
N MET A 180 -4.91 -3.75 -3.59
CA MET A 180 -6.13 -3.17 -3.00
C MET A 180 -6.50 -1.83 -3.63
N ASN A 181 -5.53 -0.91 -3.74
CA ASN A 181 -5.77 0.39 -4.38
C ASN A 181 -6.04 0.25 -5.88
N GLY A 182 -5.43 -0.73 -6.54
CA GLY A 182 -5.72 -1.08 -7.92
C GLY A 182 -7.17 -1.55 -8.12
N LEU A 183 -7.67 -2.40 -7.22
CA LEU A 183 -9.08 -2.84 -7.25
C LEU A 183 -10.04 -1.66 -7.06
N ILE A 184 -9.73 -0.75 -6.12
CA ILE A 184 -10.52 0.47 -5.91
C ILE A 184 -10.48 1.36 -7.17
N GLY A 185 -9.30 1.55 -7.76
CA GLY A 185 -9.15 2.32 -9.00
C GLY A 185 -9.95 1.73 -10.18
N LEU A 186 -9.98 0.39 -10.31
CA LEU A 186 -10.78 -0.27 -11.34
C LEU A 186 -12.30 -0.13 -11.11
N ALA A 187 -12.75 0.16 -9.90
CA ALA A 187 -14.15 0.47 -9.67
C ALA A 187 -14.62 1.71 -10.45
N ALA A 188 -13.69 2.61 -10.81
CA ALA A 188 -13.99 3.76 -11.69
C ALA A 188 -14.46 3.36 -13.10
N PHE A 189 -14.27 2.13 -13.53
CA PHE A 189 -14.80 1.63 -14.80
C PHE A 189 -16.32 1.45 -14.78
N ILE A 190 -16.92 1.40 -13.58
CA ILE A 190 -18.35 1.15 -13.38
C ILE A 190 -18.98 2.27 -12.55
N ALA A 191 -18.25 2.83 -11.57
CA ALA A 191 -18.72 3.87 -10.68
C ALA A 191 -18.11 5.23 -11.09
N GLU A 192 -18.91 6.29 -10.99
CA GLU A 192 -18.46 7.66 -11.34
C GLU A 192 -17.42 8.21 -10.35
N ASP A 193 -17.47 7.77 -9.09
CA ASP A 193 -16.58 8.21 -8.02
C ASP A 193 -16.07 7.04 -7.19
N VAL A 194 -14.75 7.02 -6.95
CA VAL A 194 -14.07 6.01 -6.14
C VAL A 194 -13.78 6.48 -4.71
N ALA A 195 -13.96 7.76 -4.40
CA ALA A 195 -13.64 8.32 -3.08
C ALA A 195 -14.37 7.61 -1.92
N PRO A 196 -15.64 7.19 -2.02
CA PRO A 196 -16.30 6.42 -0.96
C PRO A 196 -15.59 5.07 -0.69
N PHE A 197 -15.15 4.38 -1.73
CA PHE A 197 -14.42 3.10 -1.60
C PHE A 197 -13.05 3.29 -0.97
N GLU A 198 -12.31 4.35 -1.36
CA GLU A 198 -11.05 4.72 -0.71
C GLU A 198 -11.25 5.02 0.77
N TRP A 199 -12.30 5.77 1.11
CA TRP A 199 -12.59 6.13 2.50
C TRP A 199 -12.88 4.89 3.36
N ILE A 200 -13.73 3.99 2.88
CA ILE A 200 -14.04 2.73 3.57
C ILE A 200 -12.76 1.90 3.73
N TYR A 201 -11.99 1.73 2.67
CA TYR A 201 -10.72 1.01 2.70
C TYR A 201 -9.76 1.57 3.75
N GLN A 202 -9.61 2.90 3.81
CA GLN A 202 -8.75 3.54 4.82
C GLN A 202 -9.21 3.23 6.24
N LYS A 203 -10.52 3.27 6.53
CA LYS A 203 -11.05 2.96 7.86
C LYS A 203 -10.83 1.48 8.23
N LEU A 204 -11.01 0.58 7.28
CA LEU A 204 -10.71 -0.84 7.48
C LEU A 204 -9.21 -1.08 7.72
N ALA A 205 -8.34 -0.40 6.96
CA ALA A 205 -6.89 -0.48 7.14
C ALA A 205 -6.46 0.10 8.52
N PHE A 206 -7.08 1.18 9.00
CA PHE A 206 -6.78 1.76 10.31
C PHE A 206 -7.12 0.80 11.45
N ILE A 207 -8.30 0.16 11.38
CA ILE A 207 -8.78 -0.73 12.44
C ILE A 207 -8.07 -2.10 12.33
N PHE A 208 -8.24 -2.80 11.20
CA PHE A 208 -7.74 -4.17 11.03
C PHE A 208 -6.27 -4.26 10.63
N GLY A 209 -5.67 -3.16 10.20
CA GLY A 209 -4.23 -3.05 9.96
C GLY A 209 -3.43 -2.72 11.21
N GLY A 210 -4.10 -2.30 12.31
CA GLY A 210 -3.42 -1.92 13.54
C GLY A 210 -2.59 -0.64 13.41
N LEU A 211 -3.04 0.31 12.56
CA LEU A 211 -2.27 1.53 12.29
C LEU A 211 -2.15 2.45 13.51
N LEU A 212 -3.25 2.65 14.24
CA LEU A 212 -3.31 3.57 15.39
C LEU A 212 -2.96 2.87 16.71
N ILE A 213 -3.27 1.60 16.82
CA ILE A 213 -3.08 0.78 18.02
C ILE A 213 -2.57 -0.58 17.56
N PRO A 214 -1.43 -1.08 18.07
CA PRO A 214 -0.96 -2.43 17.78
C PRO A 214 -2.06 -3.47 18.00
N LEU A 215 -2.21 -4.44 17.09
CA LEU A 215 -3.23 -5.48 17.23
C LEU A 215 -3.05 -6.29 18.53
N ASP A 216 -1.85 -6.32 19.09
CA ASP A 216 -1.55 -6.97 20.37
C ASP A 216 -2.38 -6.40 21.52
N PHE A 217 -2.88 -5.15 21.41
CA PHE A 217 -3.70 -4.48 22.44
C PHE A 217 -5.20 -4.66 22.24
N TYR A 218 -5.61 -5.31 21.15
CA TYR A 218 -7.02 -5.57 20.88
C TYR A 218 -7.57 -6.73 21.71
N PRO A 219 -8.90 -6.81 21.94
CA PRO A 219 -9.54 -8.00 22.47
C PRO A 219 -9.25 -9.23 21.57
N GLN A 220 -9.12 -10.41 22.16
CA GLN A 220 -8.67 -11.61 21.46
C GLN A 220 -9.51 -11.97 20.22
N TRP A 221 -10.82 -11.79 20.29
CA TRP A 221 -11.72 -12.05 19.15
C TRP A 221 -11.41 -11.11 17.96
N LEU A 222 -11.11 -9.82 18.23
CA LEU A 222 -10.81 -8.84 17.20
C LEU A 222 -9.40 -9.06 16.62
N GLN A 223 -8.44 -9.45 17.46
CA GLN A 223 -7.10 -9.86 17.00
C GLN A 223 -7.20 -11.01 16.01
N THR A 224 -7.98 -12.06 16.33
CA THR A 224 -8.14 -13.24 15.47
C THR A 224 -8.74 -12.85 14.12
N MET A 225 -9.79 -12.03 14.13
CA MET A 225 -10.40 -11.52 12.88
C MET A 225 -9.40 -10.68 12.08
N ALA A 226 -8.74 -9.72 12.72
CA ALA A 226 -7.81 -8.80 12.06
C ALA A 226 -6.64 -9.55 11.44
N ARG A 227 -6.06 -10.52 12.14
CA ARG A 227 -4.92 -11.31 11.64
C ARG A 227 -5.24 -12.09 10.38
N PHE A 228 -6.49 -12.49 10.18
CA PHE A 228 -6.90 -13.23 8.98
C PHE A 228 -7.14 -12.31 7.77
N LEU A 229 -7.33 -11.03 7.97
CA LEU A 229 -7.61 -10.05 6.92
C LEU A 229 -6.30 -9.57 6.23
N PRO A 230 -6.36 -9.13 4.97
CA PRO A 230 -5.17 -8.63 4.26
C PRO A 230 -4.57 -7.39 4.91
N PHE A 231 -5.36 -6.60 5.63
CA PHE A 231 -4.94 -5.35 6.26
C PHE A 231 -3.83 -5.55 7.30
N SER A 232 -3.91 -6.61 8.11
CA SER A 232 -2.87 -6.95 9.07
C SER A 232 -1.54 -7.29 8.39
N SER A 233 -1.59 -7.97 7.26
CA SER A 233 -0.40 -8.29 6.46
C SER A 233 0.23 -7.07 5.78
N MET A 234 -0.53 -5.98 5.64
CA MET A 234 -0.05 -4.73 5.03
C MET A 234 0.65 -3.80 6.01
N VAL A 235 0.18 -3.73 7.26
CA VAL A 235 0.63 -2.74 8.24
C VAL A 235 1.18 -3.41 9.49
N TYR A 236 0.35 -4.20 10.19
CA TYR A 236 0.73 -4.82 11.45
C TYR A 236 1.93 -5.75 11.32
N ALA A 237 1.91 -6.66 10.35
CA ALA A 237 2.91 -7.70 10.24
C ALA A 237 4.35 -7.15 10.07
N PRO A 238 4.64 -6.24 9.11
CA PRO A 238 5.97 -5.65 8.99
C PRO A 238 6.35 -4.76 10.19
N ALA A 239 5.40 -4.01 10.77
CA ALA A 239 5.66 -3.15 11.92
C ALA A 239 5.94 -3.97 13.19
N ARG A 240 5.20 -5.05 13.40
CA ARG A 240 5.40 -5.97 14.53
C ARG A 240 6.74 -6.71 14.43
N LEU A 241 7.08 -7.17 13.23
CA LEU A 241 8.35 -7.84 12.96
C LEU A 241 9.56 -6.91 13.21
N PHE A 242 9.40 -5.62 12.99
CA PHE A 242 10.45 -4.63 13.24
C PHE A 242 10.75 -4.45 14.73
N VAL A 243 9.74 -4.47 15.61
CA VAL A 243 9.90 -4.20 17.04
C VAL A 243 10.06 -5.46 17.90
N ALA A 244 9.53 -6.58 17.46
CA ALA A 244 9.66 -7.86 18.17
C ALA A 244 9.81 -8.98 17.14
N PRO A 245 11.04 -9.18 16.69
CA PRO A 245 11.37 -10.21 15.71
C PRO A 245 11.13 -11.59 16.32
N ASP A 246 10.26 -12.36 15.65
CA ASP A 246 10.03 -13.76 15.95
C ASP A 246 10.28 -14.55 14.65
N ALA A 247 11.38 -15.27 14.61
CA ALA A 247 11.74 -16.07 13.45
C ALA A 247 10.74 -17.21 13.18
N SER A 248 10.09 -17.73 14.23
CA SER A 248 9.06 -18.74 14.12
C SER A 248 7.74 -18.14 13.58
N GLY A 249 7.41 -16.93 13.99
CA GLY A 249 6.26 -16.18 13.50
C GLY A 249 6.43 -15.67 12.08
N PHE A 250 7.65 -15.43 11.61
CA PHE A 250 7.91 -14.93 10.25
C PHE A 250 7.33 -15.83 9.15
N ALA A 251 7.48 -17.15 9.29
CA ALA A 251 6.97 -18.11 8.29
C ALA A 251 5.45 -18.01 8.13
N SER A 252 4.71 -17.85 9.24
CA SER A 252 3.26 -17.69 9.21
C SER A 252 2.83 -16.33 8.65
N ILE A 253 3.53 -15.24 9.02
CA ILE A 253 3.33 -13.89 8.49
C ILE A 253 3.54 -13.90 6.97
N PHE A 254 4.67 -14.42 6.52
CA PHE A 254 5.02 -14.47 5.11
C PHE A 254 4.09 -15.37 4.31
N GLY A 255 3.71 -16.52 4.86
CA GLY A 255 2.73 -17.44 4.24
C GLY A 255 1.37 -16.77 4.02
N LEU A 256 0.85 -16.07 5.04
CA LEU A 256 -0.40 -15.32 4.92
C LEU A 256 -0.29 -14.15 3.94
N GLN A 257 0.83 -13.44 3.98
CA GLN A 257 1.10 -12.33 3.06
C GLN A 257 1.13 -12.83 1.60
N LEU A 258 1.81 -13.94 1.35
CA LEU A 258 1.87 -14.58 0.02
C LEU A 258 0.48 -15.06 -0.44
N PHE A 259 -0.29 -15.68 0.45
CA PHE A 259 -1.67 -16.09 0.16
C PHE A 259 -2.51 -14.89 -0.32
N TRP A 260 -2.46 -13.77 0.39
CA TRP A 260 -3.20 -12.56 0.02
C TRP A 260 -2.65 -11.91 -1.26
N ILE A 261 -1.33 -11.90 -1.47
CA ILE A 261 -0.72 -11.40 -2.72
C ILE A 261 -1.25 -12.18 -3.91
N LEU A 262 -1.25 -13.50 -3.85
CA LEU A 262 -1.73 -14.35 -4.94
C LEU A 262 -3.23 -14.15 -5.18
N GLY A 263 -4.04 -14.16 -4.11
CA GLY A 263 -5.49 -13.99 -4.20
C GLY A 263 -5.90 -12.62 -4.76
N LEU A 264 -5.33 -11.55 -4.21
CA LEU A 264 -5.65 -10.18 -4.65
C LEU A 264 -5.08 -9.88 -6.05
N SER A 265 -3.91 -10.40 -6.41
CA SER A 265 -3.37 -10.25 -7.78
C SER A 265 -4.24 -10.97 -8.81
N LEU A 266 -4.73 -12.16 -8.48
CA LEU A 266 -5.69 -12.88 -9.33
C LEU A 266 -7.00 -12.08 -9.47
N LEU A 267 -7.55 -11.61 -8.35
CA LEU A 267 -8.77 -10.80 -8.33
C LEU A 267 -8.60 -9.52 -9.15
N LEU A 268 -7.48 -8.81 -8.97
CA LEU A 268 -7.15 -7.61 -9.73
C LEU A 268 -7.07 -7.89 -11.24
N SER A 269 -6.44 -9.01 -11.64
CA SER A 269 -6.34 -9.42 -13.03
C SER A 269 -7.71 -9.73 -13.65
N VAL A 270 -8.56 -10.42 -12.91
CA VAL A 270 -9.94 -10.74 -13.35
C VAL A 270 -10.79 -9.47 -13.42
N ALA A 271 -10.73 -8.60 -12.40
CA ALA A 271 -11.44 -7.34 -12.35
C ALA A 271 -11.03 -6.42 -13.53
N TYR A 272 -9.72 -6.31 -13.80
CA TYR A 272 -9.22 -5.55 -14.93
C TYR A 272 -9.77 -6.06 -16.27
N ARG A 273 -9.67 -7.37 -16.53
CA ARG A 273 -10.17 -7.97 -17.78
C ARG A 273 -11.68 -7.77 -17.97
N ARG A 274 -12.45 -7.90 -16.90
CA ARG A 274 -13.91 -7.66 -16.93
C ARG A 274 -14.22 -6.17 -17.03
N GLY A 275 -13.52 -5.33 -16.27
CA GLY A 275 -13.70 -3.88 -16.26
C GLY A 275 -13.55 -3.24 -17.66
N LEU A 276 -12.59 -3.74 -18.46
CA LEU A 276 -12.39 -3.27 -19.82
C LEU A 276 -13.64 -3.43 -20.72
N THR A 277 -14.55 -4.36 -20.40
CA THR A 277 -15.80 -4.55 -21.19
C THR A 277 -16.87 -3.52 -20.85
N TYR A 278 -16.76 -2.87 -19.70
CA TYR A 278 -17.69 -1.83 -19.23
C TYR A 278 -17.20 -0.41 -19.52
N LEU A 279 -15.93 -0.28 -19.94
CA LEU A 279 -15.36 1.02 -20.21
C LEU A 279 -16.06 1.64 -21.43
N THR A 280 -17.01 2.52 -21.17
CA THR A 280 -17.63 3.38 -22.20
C THR A 280 -16.85 4.68 -22.23
N VAL A 281 -16.21 4.95 -23.36
CA VAL A 281 -15.51 6.22 -23.56
C VAL A 281 -16.55 7.28 -23.88
N ASN A 282 -16.73 8.25 -22.98
CA ASN A 282 -17.57 9.42 -23.28
C ASN A 282 -16.94 10.18 -24.45
N GLY A 283 -17.59 10.19 -25.61
CA GLY A 283 -17.16 10.93 -26.81
C GLY A 283 -16.89 10.07 -28.05
N GLY A 284 -17.34 8.82 -28.08
CA GLY A 284 -17.35 7.98 -29.29
C GLY A 284 -18.68 8.00 -30.01
#